data_04a93ab0e0f18da57ec7238d85ed17cf
#
_entry.id   04a93ab0e0f18da57ec7238d85ed17cf
#
_cell.length_a   1.000
_cell.length_b   1.000
_cell.length_c   1.000
_cell.angle_alpha   90.00
_cell.angle_beta   90.00
_cell.angle_gamma   90.00
#
_symmetry.space_group_name_H-M   'P 1'
#
loop_
_entity.id
_entity.type
_entity.pdbx_description
1 polymer ?
#
loop_
_entity_poly.entity_id
_entity_poly.type
_entity_poly.pdbx_seq_one_letter_code
_entity_poly.pdbx_strand_id
1 'polypeptide(L)'
;MHHLNIAFIIPSLKANGPCIVCRDLVVQMIAHGHHCIVYYFDECGNLVFPCETVRITMKTMIDFEQFDIVHSHEVRPNLYVLLHKPLKCHTKFVVTIHNYVWRDYRSTYGVLKGGVGTLIFLLSILRHDKKVCLSKDMMAYYSHILNSKRLAYVYNTRNVDFKLGVTKEDEQSILGFKKDNYLIGTFCRILKRKNLCLVFRALSLLPHYRFLVIGDGPDLELVKMQCRECQVEDRVLFLGARKEAYRYLPLMDIFAIPSQSEGFPLALLEAAAFGTKCVCSDIDIFKECFNDNEIVTFPLAHPEQLACKIVEAQSREELKTNIKEKFNDSYSPQAFYDDYIAIYSDLLKE
;
A
#
# COMPACT_ATOMS: atom_id res chain seq x y z
N MET A 1 24.94 -16.88 0.09
CA MET A 1 23.94 -16.79 -1.02
C MET A 1 24.63 -16.18 -2.22
N HIS A 2 24.33 -16.64 -3.45
CA HIS A 2 24.83 -15.96 -4.65
C HIS A 2 24.18 -14.56 -4.75
N HIS A 3 24.98 -13.55 -5.08
CA HIS A 3 24.48 -12.22 -5.38
C HIS A 3 23.73 -12.28 -6.73
N LEU A 4 22.50 -11.82 -6.74
CA LEU A 4 21.64 -11.81 -7.94
C LEU A 4 21.76 -10.46 -8.65
N ASN A 5 21.65 -10.50 -9.99
CA ASN A 5 21.43 -9.34 -10.84
C ASN A 5 19.93 -9.23 -11.13
N ILE A 6 19.28 -8.16 -10.67
CA ILE A 6 17.83 -8.02 -10.72
C ILE A 6 17.45 -6.75 -11.46
N ALA A 7 16.63 -6.87 -12.50
CA ALA A 7 15.99 -5.75 -13.17
C ALA A 7 14.57 -5.55 -12.62
N PHE A 8 14.27 -4.36 -12.14
CA PHE A 8 12.91 -3.96 -11.81
C PHE A 8 12.33 -3.07 -12.91
N ILE A 9 11.08 -3.29 -13.31
CA ILE A 9 10.42 -2.48 -14.34
C ILE A 9 9.14 -1.90 -13.76
N ILE A 10 9.06 -0.57 -13.68
CA ILE A 10 7.95 0.19 -13.08
C ILE A 10 7.39 1.24 -14.05
N PRO A 11 6.14 1.69 -13.88
CA PRO A 11 5.54 2.66 -14.80
C PRO A 11 6.17 4.05 -14.71
N SER A 12 6.62 4.48 -13.53
CA SER A 12 7.16 5.83 -13.31
C SER A 12 7.84 5.94 -11.94
N LEU A 13 8.51 7.07 -11.70
CA LEU A 13 9.08 7.42 -10.38
C LEU A 13 8.06 8.13 -9.46
N LYS A 14 6.77 7.94 -9.68
CA LYS A 14 5.72 8.52 -8.84
C LYS A 14 5.58 7.73 -7.54
N ALA A 15 5.48 8.43 -6.40
CA ALA A 15 5.23 7.81 -5.10
C ALA A 15 3.77 7.33 -4.97
N ASN A 16 3.44 6.23 -5.63
CA ASN A 16 2.19 5.48 -5.49
C ASN A 16 2.47 4.09 -4.89
N GLY A 17 1.43 3.40 -4.45
CA GLY A 17 1.57 2.10 -3.76
C GLY A 17 2.51 1.12 -4.45
N PRO A 18 2.27 0.74 -5.72
CA PRO A 18 3.13 -0.20 -6.45
C PRO A 18 4.60 0.23 -6.56
N CYS A 19 4.86 1.51 -6.84
CA CYS A 19 6.23 2.02 -6.96
C CYS A 19 6.93 2.08 -5.60
N ILE A 20 6.19 2.39 -4.52
CA ILE A 20 6.72 2.37 -3.15
C ILE A 20 7.09 0.94 -2.75
N VAL A 21 6.23 -0.05 -3.00
CA VAL A 21 6.51 -1.47 -2.74
C VAL A 21 7.75 -1.93 -3.50
N CYS A 22 7.87 -1.57 -4.79
CA CYS A 22 9.07 -1.86 -5.58
C CYS A 22 10.33 -1.22 -4.95
N ARG A 23 10.26 0.05 -4.53
CA ARG A 23 11.39 0.72 -3.86
C ARG A 23 11.77 0.00 -2.58
N ASP A 24 10.80 -0.35 -1.75
CA ASP A 24 11.07 -1.02 -0.48
C ASP A 24 11.72 -2.40 -0.71
N LEU A 25 11.34 -3.11 -1.78
CA LEU A 25 12.00 -4.35 -2.19
C LEU A 25 13.43 -4.11 -2.69
N VAL A 26 13.65 -3.12 -3.56
CA VAL A 26 14.98 -2.75 -4.06
C VAL A 26 15.92 -2.38 -2.92
N VAL A 27 15.46 -1.60 -1.94
CA VAL A 27 16.24 -1.24 -0.74
C VAL A 27 16.71 -2.49 -0.01
N GLN A 28 15.83 -3.47 0.19
CA GLN A 28 16.19 -4.72 0.86
C GLN A 28 17.14 -5.57 0.02
N MET A 29 16.90 -5.70 -1.27
CA MET A 29 17.79 -6.48 -2.16
C MET A 29 19.23 -5.91 -2.14
N ILE A 30 19.38 -4.60 -2.23
CA ILE A 30 20.70 -3.94 -2.17
C ILE A 30 21.35 -4.10 -0.79
N ALA A 31 20.57 -3.94 0.29
CA ALA A 31 21.09 -4.11 1.65
C ALA A 31 21.67 -5.53 1.89
N HIS A 32 21.17 -6.52 1.16
CA HIS A 32 21.68 -7.90 1.19
C HIS A 32 22.70 -8.24 0.08
N GLY A 33 23.20 -7.22 -0.62
CA GLY A 33 24.32 -7.34 -1.57
C GLY A 33 23.92 -7.74 -2.99
N HIS A 34 22.64 -7.75 -3.33
CA HIS A 34 22.19 -7.98 -4.71
C HIS A 34 22.41 -6.72 -5.56
N HIS A 35 22.65 -6.91 -6.87
CA HIS A 35 22.77 -5.82 -7.82
C HIS A 35 21.41 -5.55 -8.46
N CYS A 36 20.93 -4.29 -8.39
CA CYS A 36 19.63 -3.90 -8.89
C CYS A 36 19.72 -2.75 -9.89
N ILE A 37 18.91 -2.82 -10.95
CA ILE A 37 18.64 -1.70 -11.87
C ILE A 37 17.13 -1.51 -11.96
N VAL A 38 16.67 -0.25 -11.91
CA VAL A 38 15.25 0.08 -12.04
C VAL A 38 14.99 0.77 -13.36
N TYR A 39 14.20 0.13 -14.22
CA TYR A 39 13.73 0.69 -15.48
C TYR A 39 12.35 1.34 -15.29
N TYR A 40 12.15 2.53 -15.83
CA TYR A 40 10.89 3.26 -15.73
C TYR A 40 10.51 3.96 -17.03
N PHE A 41 9.22 4.21 -17.24
CA PHE A 41 8.70 4.80 -18.48
C PHE A 41 8.51 6.31 -18.36
N ASP A 42 7.71 6.77 -17.40
CA ASP A 42 7.32 8.17 -17.31
C ASP A 42 8.19 8.93 -16.32
N GLU A 43 8.70 10.07 -16.74
CA GLU A 43 9.50 10.97 -15.92
C GLU A 43 8.59 11.84 -15.04
N CYS A 44 7.72 11.21 -14.27
CA CYS A 44 6.85 11.89 -13.34
C CYS A 44 7.07 11.38 -11.91
N GLY A 45 7.18 12.31 -10.98
CA GLY A 45 7.46 12.00 -9.58
C GLY A 45 8.94 12.13 -9.24
N ASN A 46 9.23 11.86 -7.98
CA ASN A 46 10.57 12.04 -7.39
C ASN A 46 10.88 10.92 -6.38
N LEU A 47 10.37 9.72 -6.62
CA LEU A 47 10.72 8.55 -5.82
C LEU A 47 12.19 8.19 -6.08
N VAL A 48 13.00 8.20 -5.04
CA VAL A 48 14.43 7.91 -5.12
C VAL A 48 14.67 6.43 -4.84
N PHE A 49 15.51 5.82 -5.68
CA PHE A 49 16.00 4.45 -5.52
C PHE A 49 17.49 4.46 -5.16
N PRO A 50 17.98 3.51 -4.35
CA PRO A 50 19.40 3.44 -3.97
C PRO A 50 20.28 2.74 -5.04
N CYS A 51 19.84 2.70 -6.29
CA CYS A 51 20.52 2.08 -7.42
C CYS A 51 20.32 2.89 -8.70
N GLU A 52 20.95 2.43 -9.78
CA GLU A 52 20.77 2.99 -11.10
C GLU A 52 19.31 2.95 -11.53
N THR A 53 18.82 4.06 -12.07
CA THR A 53 17.49 4.18 -12.66
C THR A 53 17.60 4.59 -14.12
N VAL A 54 16.97 3.84 -15.01
CA VAL A 54 17.08 4.03 -16.45
C VAL A 54 15.69 4.25 -17.06
N ARG A 55 15.52 5.38 -17.74
CA ARG A 55 14.29 5.64 -18.47
C ARG A 55 14.22 4.82 -19.75
N ILE A 56 13.09 4.18 -19.97
CA ILE A 56 12.83 3.36 -21.17
C ILE A 56 11.54 3.77 -21.88
N THR A 57 11.40 3.29 -23.09
CA THR A 57 10.17 3.36 -23.90
C THR A 57 9.75 1.95 -24.29
N MET A 58 8.58 1.80 -24.89
CA MET A 58 8.15 0.50 -25.44
C MET A 58 9.03 -0.02 -26.60
N LYS A 59 9.92 0.84 -27.16
CA LYS A 59 10.85 0.48 -28.24
C LYS A 59 12.27 0.19 -27.74
N THR A 60 12.58 0.56 -26.49
CA THR A 60 13.89 0.32 -25.89
C THR A 60 14.10 -1.19 -25.75
N MET A 61 15.27 -1.69 -26.10
CA MET A 61 15.63 -3.10 -25.92
C MET A 61 16.50 -3.24 -24.69
N ILE A 62 15.99 -3.95 -23.68
CA ILE A 62 16.79 -4.38 -22.52
C ILE A 62 17.37 -5.74 -22.86
N ASP A 63 18.67 -5.89 -22.67
CA ASP A 63 19.30 -7.21 -22.72
C ASP A 63 19.01 -7.95 -21.41
N PHE A 64 17.98 -8.81 -21.45
CA PHE A 64 17.56 -9.55 -20.29
C PHE A 64 18.55 -10.62 -19.84
N GLU A 65 19.43 -11.10 -20.72
CA GLU A 65 20.42 -12.13 -20.41
C GLU A 65 21.45 -11.67 -19.34
N GLN A 66 21.52 -10.37 -19.05
CA GLN A 66 22.35 -9.83 -17.98
C GLN A 66 21.78 -10.03 -16.57
N PHE A 67 20.52 -10.46 -16.46
CA PHE A 67 19.79 -10.54 -15.20
C PHE A 67 19.39 -11.97 -14.87
N ASP A 68 19.48 -12.32 -13.60
CA ASP A 68 18.90 -13.54 -13.08
C ASP A 68 17.38 -13.43 -12.98
N ILE A 69 16.89 -12.27 -12.53
CA ILE A 69 15.47 -11.95 -12.32
C ILE A 69 15.09 -10.65 -13.03
N VAL A 70 13.96 -10.66 -13.71
CA VAL A 70 13.25 -9.45 -14.17
C VAL A 70 11.92 -9.37 -13.44
N HIS A 71 11.71 -8.33 -12.62
CA HIS A 71 10.53 -8.16 -11.82
C HIS A 71 9.76 -6.91 -12.25
N SER A 72 8.54 -7.07 -12.73
CA SER A 72 7.69 -5.99 -13.21
C SER A 72 6.52 -5.69 -12.28
N HIS A 73 6.11 -4.42 -12.27
CA HIS A 73 4.96 -3.92 -11.51
C HIS A 73 4.06 -3.10 -12.44
N GLU A 74 2.74 -3.35 -12.41
CA GLU A 74 1.75 -2.64 -13.20
C GLU A 74 1.69 -3.02 -14.69
N VAL A 75 0.59 -2.62 -15.36
CA VAL A 75 0.19 -3.11 -16.68
C VAL A 75 1.22 -2.81 -17.77
N ARG A 76 1.73 -1.56 -17.85
CA ARG A 76 2.67 -1.16 -18.93
C ARG A 76 3.99 -1.91 -18.85
N PRO A 77 4.66 -2.04 -17.69
CA PRO A 77 5.81 -2.91 -17.50
C PRO A 77 5.54 -4.37 -17.85
N ASN A 78 4.37 -4.89 -17.47
CA ASN A 78 3.99 -6.27 -17.79
C ASN A 78 3.83 -6.47 -19.32
N LEU A 79 3.22 -5.51 -20.02
CA LEU A 79 3.11 -5.53 -21.50
C LEU A 79 4.50 -5.43 -22.14
N TYR A 80 5.40 -4.65 -21.57
CA TYR A 80 6.79 -4.59 -22.05
C TYR A 80 7.45 -5.97 -21.97
N VAL A 81 7.33 -6.65 -20.83
CA VAL A 81 7.83 -8.05 -20.68
C VAL A 81 7.15 -8.99 -21.66
N LEU A 82 5.83 -8.90 -21.83
CA LEU A 82 5.08 -9.74 -22.77
C LEU A 82 5.65 -9.64 -24.19
N LEU A 83 6.01 -8.43 -24.64
CA LEU A 83 6.49 -8.17 -25.99
C LEU A 83 7.98 -8.48 -26.19
N HIS A 84 8.81 -8.26 -25.18
CA HIS A 84 10.28 -8.28 -25.30
C HIS A 84 10.95 -9.50 -24.69
N LYS A 85 10.25 -10.29 -23.83
CA LYS A 85 10.83 -11.53 -23.27
C LYS A 85 11.25 -12.46 -24.41
N PRO A 86 12.52 -12.90 -24.50
CA PRO A 86 12.95 -13.88 -25.50
C PRO A 86 12.17 -15.19 -25.38
N LEU A 87 12.13 -15.97 -26.46
CA LEU A 87 11.49 -17.30 -26.43
C LEU A 87 12.29 -18.30 -25.58
N LYS A 88 13.61 -18.13 -25.55
CA LYS A 88 14.53 -18.91 -24.71
C LYS A 88 15.46 -17.93 -24.02
N CYS A 89 15.52 -17.95 -22.72
CA CYS A 89 16.47 -17.23 -21.88
C CYS A 89 16.57 -17.92 -20.52
N HIS A 90 17.68 -17.76 -19.82
CA HIS A 90 17.84 -18.27 -18.47
C HIS A 90 17.15 -17.39 -17.41
N THR A 91 16.96 -16.11 -17.73
CA THR A 91 16.31 -15.10 -16.88
C THR A 91 14.90 -15.51 -16.48
N LYS A 92 14.59 -15.40 -15.22
CA LYS A 92 13.23 -15.66 -14.69
C LYS A 92 12.44 -14.36 -14.54
N PHE A 93 11.18 -14.39 -14.90
CA PHE A 93 10.31 -13.22 -14.94
C PHE A 93 9.24 -13.31 -13.86
N VAL A 94 9.21 -12.33 -12.99
CA VAL A 94 8.28 -12.20 -11.87
C VAL A 94 7.40 -10.98 -12.06
N VAL A 95 6.15 -11.06 -11.64
CA VAL A 95 5.25 -9.90 -11.55
C VAL A 95 4.61 -9.86 -10.18
N THR A 96 4.55 -8.65 -9.57
CA THR A 96 3.70 -8.41 -8.41
C THR A 96 2.36 -7.83 -8.84
N ILE A 97 1.29 -8.47 -8.40
CA ILE A 97 -0.11 -8.09 -8.66
C ILE A 97 -0.61 -7.26 -7.49
N HIS A 98 -0.97 -5.98 -7.73
CA HIS A 98 -1.29 -5.01 -6.68
C HIS A 98 -2.77 -4.82 -6.40
N ASN A 99 -3.67 -5.43 -7.18
CA ASN A 99 -5.11 -5.21 -7.06
C ASN A 99 -5.94 -6.41 -7.54
N TYR A 100 -7.21 -6.42 -7.19
CA TYR A 100 -8.20 -7.37 -7.69
C TYR A 100 -8.75 -6.86 -9.03
N VAL A 101 -8.04 -7.14 -10.13
CA VAL A 101 -8.20 -6.47 -11.41
C VAL A 101 -9.66 -6.35 -11.88
N TRP A 102 -10.46 -7.43 -11.80
CA TRP A 102 -11.86 -7.38 -12.22
C TRP A 102 -12.72 -6.51 -11.29
N ARG A 103 -12.57 -6.69 -9.96
CA ARG A 103 -13.33 -5.90 -8.97
C ARG A 103 -13.03 -4.41 -9.11
N ASP A 104 -11.74 -4.06 -9.19
CA ASP A 104 -11.29 -2.67 -9.22
C ASP A 104 -11.59 -1.98 -10.55
N TYR A 105 -11.37 -2.67 -11.69
CA TYR A 105 -11.64 -2.10 -13.00
C TYR A 105 -13.13 -1.97 -13.27
N ARG A 106 -13.95 -2.94 -12.85
CA ARG A 106 -15.40 -2.85 -12.95
C ARG A 106 -15.96 -1.69 -12.12
N SER A 107 -15.45 -1.49 -10.90
CA SER A 107 -15.92 -0.40 -10.02
C SER A 107 -15.52 0.97 -10.56
N THR A 108 -14.34 1.07 -11.22
CA THR A 108 -13.81 2.34 -11.71
C THR A 108 -14.31 2.71 -13.11
N TYR A 109 -14.40 1.74 -14.01
CA TYR A 109 -14.65 1.96 -15.44
C TYR A 109 -15.96 1.35 -15.96
N GLY A 110 -16.73 0.67 -15.08
CA GLY A 110 -17.91 -0.08 -15.45
C GLY A 110 -17.61 -1.44 -16.08
N VAL A 111 -18.68 -2.20 -16.40
CA VAL A 111 -18.56 -3.62 -16.83
C VAL A 111 -17.78 -3.78 -18.13
N LEU A 112 -18.10 -3.01 -19.16
CA LEU A 112 -17.51 -3.19 -20.50
C LEU A 112 -16.03 -2.78 -20.52
N LYS A 113 -15.71 -1.54 -20.11
CA LYS A 113 -14.33 -1.04 -20.10
C LYS A 113 -13.49 -1.81 -19.06
N GLY A 114 -14.08 -2.13 -17.92
CA GLY A 114 -13.45 -2.95 -16.89
C GLY A 114 -13.12 -4.36 -17.39
N GLY A 115 -13.99 -4.98 -18.19
CA GLY A 115 -13.75 -6.28 -18.82
C GLY A 115 -12.58 -6.25 -19.79
N VAL A 116 -12.54 -5.26 -20.68
CA VAL A 116 -11.40 -5.08 -21.61
C VAL A 116 -10.10 -4.85 -20.84
N GLY A 117 -10.11 -3.97 -19.84
CA GLY A 117 -8.93 -3.72 -19.01
C GLY A 117 -8.44 -4.98 -18.29
N THR A 118 -9.36 -5.77 -17.75
CA THR A 118 -9.05 -7.06 -17.11
C THR A 118 -8.40 -8.03 -18.09
N LEU A 119 -8.93 -8.14 -19.30
CA LEU A 119 -8.36 -9.01 -20.34
C LEU A 119 -6.94 -8.57 -20.70
N ILE A 120 -6.73 -7.26 -20.92
CA ILE A 120 -5.39 -6.70 -21.20
C ILE A 120 -4.43 -7.01 -20.05
N PHE A 121 -4.85 -6.84 -18.80
CA PHE A 121 -4.04 -7.18 -17.64
C PHE A 121 -3.66 -8.66 -17.63
N LEU A 122 -4.63 -9.57 -17.77
CA LEU A 122 -4.39 -11.01 -17.76
C LEU A 122 -3.45 -11.44 -18.89
N LEU A 123 -3.62 -10.89 -20.09
CA LEU A 123 -2.71 -11.13 -21.21
C LEU A 123 -1.30 -10.62 -20.91
N SER A 124 -1.16 -9.45 -20.28
CA SER A 124 0.13 -8.85 -19.99
C SER A 124 1.02 -9.69 -19.07
N ILE A 125 0.43 -10.51 -18.20
CA ILE A 125 1.15 -11.34 -17.23
C ILE A 125 1.38 -12.79 -17.69
N LEU A 126 0.95 -13.16 -18.90
CA LEU A 126 1.01 -14.56 -19.37
C LEU A 126 2.44 -15.12 -19.41
N ARG A 127 3.41 -14.31 -19.84
CA ARG A 127 4.81 -14.75 -20.02
C ARG A 127 5.66 -14.69 -18.76
N HIS A 128 5.09 -14.28 -17.61
CA HIS A 128 5.80 -14.31 -16.33
C HIS A 128 5.83 -15.72 -15.75
N ASP A 129 6.97 -16.11 -15.23
CA ASP A 129 7.20 -17.44 -14.66
C ASP A 129 6.54 -17.54 -13.28
N LYS A 130 6.58 -16.47 -12.48
CA LYS A 130 5.89 -16.37 -11.19
C LYS A 130 5.05 -15.10 -11.08
N LYS A 131 3.90 -15.21 -10.44
CA LYS A 131 2.95 -14.12 -10.17
C LYS A 131 2.74 -14.01 -8.67
N VAL A 132 3.19 -12.92 -8.08
CA VAL A 132 3.15 -12.70 -6.63
C VAL A 132 1.95 -11.84 -6.30
N CYS A 133 1.06 -12.35 -5.49
CA CYS A 133 -0.09 -11.66 -4.91
C CYS A 133 0.30 -11.00 -3.57
N LEU A 134 -0.44 -9.99 -3.14
CA LEU A 134 -0.12 -9.27 -1.89
C LEU A 134 -0.75 -9.91 -0.65
N SER A 135 -1.58 -10.93 -0.82
CA SER A 135 -2.28 -11.61 0.28
C SER A 135 -2.69 -13.03 -0.12
N LYS A 136 -3.04 -13.84 0.85
CA LYS A 136 -3.60 -15.19 0.63
C LYS A 136 -4.96 -15.10 -0.06
N ASP A 137 -5.82 -14.16 0.37
CA ASP A 137 -7.12 -13.93 -0.27
C ASP A 137 -6.94 -13.53 -1.75
N MET A 138 -6.00 -12.61 -2.05
CA MET A 138 -5.70 -12.26 -3.43
C MET A 138 -5.17 -13.46 -4.22
N MET A 139 -4.31 -14.29 -3.64
CA MET A 139 -3.83 -15.52 -4.28
C MET A 139 -4.98 -16.50 -4.53
N ALA A 140 -5.88 -16.68 -3.58
CA ALA A 140 -7.08 -17.50 -3.75
C ALA A 140 -7.97 -16.97 -4.88
N TYR A 141 -8.22 -15.66 -4.92
CA TYR A 141 -8.95 -15.02 -6.02
C TYR A 141 -8.34 -15.33 -7.40
N TYR A 142 -7.01 -15.17 -7.54
CA TYR A 142 -6.34 -15.43 -8.82
C TYR A 142 -6.17 -16.90 -9.13
N SER A 143 -6.22 -17.82 -8.17
CA SER A 143 -6.14 -19.26 -8.40
C SER A 143 -7.30 -19.83 -9.22
N HIS A 144 -8.45 -19.13 -9.23
CA HIS A 144 -9.58 -19.46 -10.10
C HIS A 144 -9.39 -19.07 -11.57
N ILE A 145 -8.39 -18.22 -11.86
CA ILE A 145 -8.18 -17.63 -13.19
C ILE A 145 -6.82 -18.04 -13.77
N LEU A 146 -5.82 -18.22 -12.93
CA LEU A 146 -4.43 -18.48 -13.29
C LEU A 146 -3.95 -19.84 -12.76
N ASN A 147 -2.90 -20.37 -13.36
CA ASN A 147 -2.28 -21.61 -12.87
C ASN A 147 -1.71 -21.42 -11.46
N SER A 148 -2.25 -22.14 -10.50
CA SER A 148 -1.88 -22.04 -9.07
C SER A 148 -0.40 -22.33 -8.79
N LYS A 149 0.26 -23.21 -9.59
CA LYS A 149 1.70 -23.50 -9.45
C LYS A 149 2.58 -22.26 -9.73
N ARG A 150 2.07 -21.30 -10.51
CA ARG A 150 2.75 -20.05 -10.83
C ARG A 150 2.33 -18.89 -9.94
N LEU A 151 1.50 -19.13 -8.94
CA LEU A 151 1.10 -18.16 -7.95
C LEU A 151 1.95 -18.31 -6.68
N ALA A 152 2.19 -17.19 -6.05
CA ALA A 152 2.72 -17.07 -4.69
C ALA A 152 2.06 -15.85 -4.04
N TYR A 153 2.22 -15.70 -2.73
CA TYR A 153 1.88 -14.44 -2.07
C TYR A 153 3.06 -13.97 -1.23
N VAL A 154 3.19 -12.66 -1.12
CA VAL A 154 4.11 -11.98 -0.21
C VAL A 154 3.39 -10.78 0.35
N TYR A 155 3.31 -10.67 1.66
CA TYR A 155 2.78 -9.48 2.30
C TYR A 155 3.73 -8.31 2.10
N ASN A 156 3.20 -7.12 1.85
CA ASN A 156 4.03 -5.92 1.75
C ASN A 156 4.67 -5.58 3.09
N THR A 157 5.73 -4.79 3.00
CA THR A 157 6.37 -4.11 4.13
C THR A 157 6.27 -2.60 3.99
N ARG A 158 6.73 -1.89 5.00
CA ARG A 158 7.07 -0.47 4.91
C ARG A 158 8.43 -0.20 5.55
N ASN A 159 9.27 0.45 4.77
CA ASN A 159 10.54 0.95 5.28
C ASN A 159 10.31 2.39 5.76
N VAL A 160 10.12 2.56 7.07
CA VAL A 160 9.85 3.86 7.69
C VAL A 160 11.10 4.39 8.39
N ASP A 161 11.35 5.70 8.24
CA ASP A 161 12.42 6.37 8.95
C ASP A 161 11.87 7.07 10.21
N PHE A 162 12.11 6.48 11.37
CA PHE A 162 11.65 6.98 12.66
C PHE A 162 12.34 8.29 13.09
N LYS A 163 13.45 8.69 12.44
CA LYS A 163 14.18 9.92 12.77
C LYS A 163 13.59 11.14 12.08
N LEU A 164 12.77 10.94 11.07
CA LEU A 164 12.13 12.01 10.34
C LEU A 164 10.95 12.58 11.15
N GLY A 165 11.10 13.81 11.61
CA GLY A 165 10.01 14.57 12.23
C GLY A 165 9.13 15.32 11.22
N VAL A 166 8.11 15.93 11.71
CA VAL A 166 7.25 16.89 10.96
C VAL A 166 7.85 18.30 11.01
N THR A 167 7.38 19.21 10.15
CA THR A 167 7.80 20.60 10.22
C THR A 167 7.26 21.26 11.50
N LYS A 168 7.97 22.26 12.02
CA LYS A 168 7.51 22.99 13.24
C LYS A 168 6.15 23.65 13.04
N GLU A 169 5.88 24.16 11.81
CA GLU A 169 4.61 24.77 11.47
C GLU A 169 3.46 23.77 11.51
N ASP A 170 3.64 22.59 10.92
CA ASP A 170 2.62 21.54 10.95
C ASP A 170 2.41 21.02 12.37
N GLU A 171 3.49 20.82 13.13
CA GLU A 171 3.42 20.37 14.53
C GLU A 171 2.63 21.37 15.40
N GLN A 172 2.97 22.65 15.35
CA GLN A 172 2.27 23.70 16.08
C GLN A 172 0.80 23.82 15.68
N SER A 173 0.52 23.73 14.37
CA SER A 173 -0.84 23.74 13.83
C SER A 173 -1.66 22.57 14.35
N ILE A 174 -1.11 21.37 14.33
CA ILE A 174 -1.78 20.15 14.78
C ILE A 174 -1.98 20.16 16.29
N LEU A 175 -0.96 20.52 17.08
CA LEU A 175 -1.08 20.60 18.54
C LEU A 175 -2.06 21.69 18.97
N GLY A 176 -2.02 22.86 18.32
CA GLY A 176 -2.99 23.94 18.54
C GLY A 176 -4.42 23.57 18.18
N PHE A 177 -4.59 22.74 17.14
CA PHE A 177 -5.86 22.16 16.76
C PHE A 177 -6.31 21.06 17.73
N LYS A 178 -5.42 20.15 18.13
CA LYS A 178 -5.71 19.04 19.05
C LYS A 178 -6.18 19.54 20.41
N LYS A 179 -5.46 20.51 21.02
CA LYS A 179 -5.68 20.97 22.40
C LYS A 179 -5.82 19.77 23.37
N ASP A 180 -6.81 19.80 24.25
CA ASP A 180 -7.11 18.76 25.24
C ASP A 180 -7.98 17.62 24.69
N ASN A 181 -8.14 17.52 23.37
CA ASN A 181 -8.93 16.48 22.74
C ASN A 181 -8.08 15.30 22.26
N TYR A 182 -8.72 14.17 22.03
CA TYR A 182 -8.10 13.05 21.33
C TYR A 182 -8.07 13.30 19.83
N LEU A 183 -6.94 12.98 19.20
CA LEU A 183 -6.74 13.18 17.77
C LEU A 183 -6.83 11.85 17.02
N ILE A 184 -7.92 11.67 16.31
CA ILE A 184 -8.01 10.64 15.27
C ILE A 184 -7.28 11.17 14.05
N GLY A 185 -6.47 10.35 13.39
CA GLY A 185 -5.79 10.73 12.16
C GLY A 185 -6.00 9.74 11.04
N THR A 186 -5.89 10.21 9.82
CA THR A 186 -5.78 9.37 8.63
C THR A 186 -4.88 10.03 7.59
N PHE A 187 -4.20 9.23 6.78
CA PHE A 187 -3.55 9.73 5.57
C PHE A 187 -3.82 8.80 4.40
N CYS A 188 -4.27 9.38 3.31
CA CYS A 188 -4.60 8.62 2.11
C CYS A 188 -4.70 9.53 0.88
N ARG A 189 -4.68 8.91 -0.31
CA ARG A 189 -5.25 9.55 -1.49
C ARG A 189 -6.76 9.64 -1.29
N ILE A 190 -7.32 10.86 -1.30
CA ILE A 190 -8.74 11.10 -1.02
C ILE A 190 -9.57 10.63 -2.19
N LEU A 191 -10.21 9.47 -1.98
CA LEU A 191 -11.10 8.79 -2.92
C LEU A 191 -12.37 8.36 -2.17
N LYS A 192 -13.50 8.33 -2.85
CA LYS A 192 -14.80 7.93 -2.29
C LYS A 192 -14.71 6.59 -1.52
N ARG A 193 -13.97 5.61 -2.03
CA ARG A 193 -13.78 4.31 -1.37
C ARG A 193 -13.04 4.37 -0.03
N LYS A 194 -12.34 5.48 0.27
CA LYS A 194 -11.71 5.70 1.58
C LYS A 194 -12.72 6.07 2.67
N ASN A 195 -13.94 6.41 2.28
CA ASN A 195 -15.12 6.51 3.14
C ASN A 195 -14.97 7.43 4.37
N LEU A 196 -14.25 8.55 4.19
CA LEU A 196 -13.99 9.50 5.30
C LEU A 196 -15.27 10.08 5.90
N CYS A 197 -16.36 10.14 5.12
CA CYS A 197 -17.68 10.57 5.58
C CYS A 197 -18.18 9.78 6.80
N LEU A 198 -17.81 8.50 6.89
CA LEU A 198 -18.21 7.68 8.05
C LEU A 198 -17.56 8.18 9.35
N VAL A 199 -16.30 8.65 9.27
CA VAL A 199 -15.62 9.25 10.43
C VAL A 199 -16.26 10.57 10.83
N PHE A 200 -16.70 11.40 9.88
CA PHE A 200 -17.42 12.65 10.19
C PHE A 200 -18.72 12.38 10.95
N ARG A 201 -19.50 11.39 10.51
CA ARG A 201 -20.73 10.97 11.20
C ARG A 201 -20.43 10.38 12.59
N ALA A 202 -19.37 9.61 12.77
CA ALA A 202 -18.96 9.13 14.07
C ALA A 202 -18.48 10.28 14.97
N LEU A 203 -17.78 11.26 14.39
CA LEU A 203 -17.26 12.42 15.11
C LEU A 203 -18.37 13.29 15.74
N SER A 204 -19.58 13.37 15.11
CA SER A 204 -20.72 14.05 15.72
C SER A 204 -21.19 13.41 17.04
N LEU A 205 -20.88 12.13 17.25
CA LEU A 205 -21.16 11.39 18.50
C LEU A 205 -20.01 11.45 19.51
N LEU A 206 -18.87 12.05 19.15
CA LEU A 206 -17.63 12.05 19.91
C LEU A 206 -17.17 13.50 20.23
N PRO A 207 -17.73 14.17 21.25
CA PRO A 207 -17.50 15.61 21.48
C PRO A 207 -16.04 15.94 21.82
N HIS A 208 -15.29 15.02 22.43
CA HIS A 208 -13.90 15.21 22.85
C HIS A 208 -12.87 14.68 21.82
N TYR A 209 -13.27 14.50 20.56
CA TYR A 209 -12.41 14.01 19.50
C TYR A 209 -12.30 15.02 18.36
N ARG A 210 -11.14 15.05 17.75
CA ARG A 210 -10.83 15.80 16.54
C ARG A 210 -10.26 14.89 15.49
N PHE A 211 -10.37 15.29 14.23
CA PHE A 211 -9.94 14.46 13.12
C PHE A 211 -8.94 15.19 12.22
N LEU A 212 -7.77 14.59 12.02
CA LEU A 212 -6.71 15.06 11.13
C LEU A 212 -6.75 14.26 9.84
N VAL A 213 -6.95 14.92 8.71
CA VAL A 213 -6.94 14.33 7.37
C VAL A 213 -5.72 14.82 6.62
N ILE A 214 -4.78 13.91 6.29
CA ILE A 214 -3.60 14.19 5.50
C ILE A 214 -3.74 13.52 4.14
N GLY A 215 -3.66 14.31 3.08
CA GLY A 215 -3.78 13.79 1.72
C GLY A 215 -4.48 14.75 0.78
N ASP A 216 -4.56 14.30 -0.46
CA ASP A 216 -5.23 14.98 -1.56
C ASP A 216 -5.84 13.94 -2.50
N GLY A 217 -6.75 14.35 -3.35
CA GLY A 217 -7.38 13.46 -4.32
C GLY A 217 -8.56 14.06 -5.04
N PRO A 218 -9.08 13.37 -6.06
CA PRO A 218 -10.16 13.89 -6.90
C PRO A 218 -11.46 14.12 -6.12
N ASP A 219 -11.66 13.44 -4.99
CA ASP A 219 -12.89 13.56 -4.19
C ASP A 219 -12.75 14.49 -2.98
N LEU A 220 -11.67 15.31 -2.89
CA LEU A 220 -11.42 16.19 -1.75
C LEU A 220 -12.59 17.16 -1.50
N GLU A 221 -13.08 17.84 -2.53
CA GLU A 221 -14.17 18.80 -2.36
C GLU A 221 -15.49 18.14 -1.97
N LEU A 222 -15.75 16.94 -2.49
CA LEU A 222 -16.89 16.13 -2.05
C LEU A 222 -16.77 15.77 -0.55
N VAL A 223 -15.59 15.37 -0.12
CA VAL A 223 -15.32 15.01 1.29
C VAL A 223 -15.47 16.22 2.20
N LYS A 224 -14.98 17.40 1.80
CA LYS A 224 -15.20 18.65 2.57
C LYS A 224 -16.68 19.05 2.64
N MET A 225 -17.44 18.85 1.55
CA MET A 225 -18.88 19.07 1.56
C MET A 225 -19.58 18.16 2.58
N GLN A 226 -19.25 16.86 2.58
CA GLN A 226 -19.78 15.90 3.55
C GLN A 226 -19.42 16.24 5.01
N CYS A 227 -18.23 16.82 5.23
CA CYS A 227 -17.81 17.30 6.54
C CYS A 227 -18.74 18.44 7.05
N ARG A 228 -19.07 19.40 6.16
CA ARG A 228 -20.03 20.47 6.46
C ARG A 228 -21.43 19.94 6.72
N GLU A 229 -21.91 18.99 5.92
CA GLU A 229 -23.23 18.36 6.11
C GLU A 229 -23.34 17.66 7.48
N CYS A 230 -22.22 17.13 8.00
CA CYS A 230 -22.17 16.54 9.34
C CYS A 230 -21.97 17.57 10.46
N GLN A 231 -21.79 18.85 10.14
CA GLN A 231 -21.59 19.96 11.11
C GLN A 231 -20.39 19.73 12.06
N VAL A 232 -19.27 19.26 11.50
CA VAL A 232 -18.05 18.92 12.29
C VAL A 232 -16.80 19.62 11.76
N GLU A 233 -16.92 20.68 10.93
CA GLU A 233 -15.80 21.36 10.28
C GLU A 233 -14.80 21.94 11.29
N ASP A 234 -15.27 22.47 12.42
CA ASP A 234 -14.48 23.01 13.50
C ASP A 234 -13.63 21.95 14.22
N ARG A 235 -13.95 20.66 14.00
CA ARG A 235 -13.27 19.51 14.58
C ARG A 235 -12.52 18.66 13.56
N VAL A 236 -12.39 19.12 12.29
CA VAL A 236 -11.65 18.45 11.23
C VAL A 236 -10.57 19.36 10.65
N LEU A 237 -9.32 18.90 10.68
CA LEU A 237 -8.20 19.61 10.06
C LEU A 237 -7.79 18.88 8.78
N PHE A 238 -7.96 19.52 7.63
CA PHE A 238 -7.43 19.06 6.35
C PHE A 238 -6.04 19.66 6.12
N LEU A 239 -4.99 18.86 6.28
CA LEU A 239 -3.61 19.34 6.19
C LEU A 239 -3.09 19.38 4.74
N GLY A 240 -3.82 18.76 3.78
CA GLY A 240 -3.37 18.57 2.41
C GLY A 240 -2.34 17.44 2.27
N ALA A 241 -1.80 17.28 1.06
CA ALA A 241 -0.81 16.24 0.81
C ALA A 241 0.51 16.54 1.52
N ARG A 242 1.09 15.51 2.13
CA ARG A 242 2.41 15.57 2.78
C ARG A 242 3.25 14.39 2.31
N LYS A 243 4.54 14.63 2.08
CA LYS A 243 5.49 13.55 1.83
C LYS A 243 5.66 12.75 3.11
N GLU A 244 5.75 11.42 2.96
CA GLU A 244 6.00 10.52 4.09
C GLU A 244 5.05 10.80 5.28
N ALA A 245 3.74 10.77 4.98
CA ALA A 245 2.68 11.14 5.93
C ALA A 245 2.70 10.30 7.23
N TYR A 246 3.40 9.16 7.25
CA TYR A 246 3.63 8.37 8.45
C TYR A 246 4.36 9.13 9.58
N ARG A 247 5.10 10.20 9.25
CA ARG A 247 5.78 11.06 10.23
C ARG A 247 4.83 11.74 11.22
N TYR A 248 3.56 11.86 10.84
CA TYR A 248 2.52 12.50 11.65
C TYR A 248 1.86 11.53 12.63
N LEU A 249 2.12 10.21 12.53
CA LEU A 249 1.57 9.19 13.43
C LEU A 249 1.85 9.46 14.92
N PRO A 250 3.04 9.91 15.32
CA PRO A 250 3.30 10.24 16.74
C PRO A 250 2.40 11.35 17.33
N LEU A 251 1.78 12.18 16.49
CA LEU A 251 0.86 13.24 16.92
C LEU A 251 -0.59 12.74 17.07
N MET A 252 -0.91 11.55 16.54
CA MET A 252 -2.22 10.95 16.54
C MET A 252 -2.38 9.99 17.73
N ASP A 253 -3.55 10.00 18.36
CA ASP A 253 -3.89 9.03 19.41
C ASP A 253 -4.43 7.73 18.80
N ILE A 254 -5.15 7.85 17.68
CA ILE A 254 -5.77 6.73 16.94
C ILE A 254 -5.62 6.99 15.45
N PHE A 255 -5.24 5.96 14.71
CA PHE A 255 -5.23 5.98 13.25
C PHE A 255 -6.46 5.25 12.69
N ALA A 256 -7.27 5.93 11.88
CA ALA A 256 -8.51 5.38 11.35
C ALA A 256 -8.40 5.07 9.85
N ILE A 257 -8.82 3.85 9.45
CA ILE A 257 -8.87 3.41 8.06
C ILE A 257 -10.28 2.90 7.74
N PRO A 258 -11.23 3.79 7.42
CA PRO A 258 -12.63 3.43 7.17
C PRO A 258 -12.89 2.94 5.74
N SER A 259 -11.88 2.44 5.05
CA SER A 259 -11.91 2.07 3.64
C SER A 259 -12.92 0.96 3.34
N GLN A 260 -13.63 1.09 2.21
CA GLN A 260 -14.53 0.05 1.70
C GLN A 260 -13.78 -1.08 0.98
N SER A 261 -12.58 -0.81 0.47
CA SER A 261 -11.70 -1.80 -0.17
C SER A 261 -10.25 -1.32 -0.17
N GLU A 262 -9.33 -2.26 0.01
CA GLU A 262 -7.88 -2.07 -0.10
C GLU A 262 -7.27 -3.25 -0.87
N GLY A 263 -6.21 -2.98 -1.64
CA GLY A 263 -5.39 -4.05 -2.22
C GLY A 263 -4.46 -4.62 -1.16
N PHE A 264 -3.59 -3.77 -0.61
CA PHE A 264 -2.82 -4.01 0.61
C PHE A 264 -2.60 -2.68 1.34
N PRO A 265 -2.87 -2.59 2.65
CA PRO A 265 -2.99 -1.32 3.35
C PRO A 265 -1.62 -0.83 3.85
N LEU A 266 -0.81 -0.19 2.99
CA LEU A 266 0.50 0.34 3.36
C LEU A 266 0.44 1.30 4.56
N ALA A 267 -0.61 2.13 4.63
CA ALA A 267 -0.81 3.06 5.74
C ALA A 267 -1.02 2.33 7.09
N LEU A 268 -1.65 1.14 7.08
CA LEU A 268 -1.77 0.32 8.28
C LEU A 268 -0.42 -0.25 8.72
N LEU A 269 0.43 -0.68 7.76
CA LEU A 269 1.77 -1.12 8.08
C LEU A 269 2.63 0.02 8.66
N GLU A 270 2.48 1.23 8.13
CA GLU A 270 3.15 2.42 8.66
C GLU A 270 2.70 2.68 10.11
N ALA A 271 1.39 2.65 10.38
CA ALA A 271 0.84 2.81 11.72
C ALA A 271 1.29 1.69 12.67
N ALA A 272 1.35 0.45 12.17
CA ALA A 272 1.83 -0.70 12.94
C ALA A 272 3.30 -0.57 13.32
N ALA A 273 4.16 -0.14 12.39
CA ALA A 273 5.58 0.10 12.66
C ALA A 273 5.79 1.13 13.79
N PHE A 274 4.94 2.17 13.86
CA PHE A 274 4.96 3.17 14.92
C PHE A 274 4.29 2.72 16.21
N GLY A 275 3.57 1.59 16.22
CA GLY A 275 2.76 1.17 17.37
C GLY A 275 1.58 2.11 17.62
N THR A 276 0.99 2.66 16.57
CA THR A 276 -0.19 3.53 16.68
C THR A 276 -1.45 2.68 16.76
N LYS A 277 -2.35 2.96 17.70
CA LYS A 277 -3.65 2.28 17.81
C LYS A 277 -4.45 2.47 16.53
N CYS A 278 -4.95 1.37 15.94
CA CYS A 278 -5.65 1.40 14.67
C CYS A 278 -7.11 0.98 14.80
N VAL A 279 -8.00 1.75 14.15
CA VAL A 279 -9.41 1.41 14.00
C VAL A 279 -9.70 1.28 12.50
N CYS A 280 -10.04 0.07 12.06
CA CYS A 280 -10.17 -0.28 10.65
C CYS A 280 -11.57 -0.80 10.33
N SER A 281 -12.04 -0.61 9.10
CA SER A 281 -13.24 -1.31 8.64
C SER A 281 -13.04 -2.84 8.66
N ASP A 282 -14.10 -3.62 8.80
CA ASP A 282 -14.04 -5.07 8.94
C ASP A 282 -13.92 -5.83 7.60
N ILE A 283 -13.13 -5.29 6.65
CA ILE A 283 -12.87 -5.92 5.36
C ILE A 283 -11.81 -7.04 5.48
N ASP A 284 -11.89 -8.01 4.57
CA ASP A 284 -11.11 -9.26 4.63
C ASP A 284 -9.60 -9.04 4.75
N ILE A 285 -9.05 -8.08 4.01
CA ILE A 285 -7.60 -7.82 4.04
C ILE A 285 -7.10 -7.35 5.41
N PHE A 286 -7.89 -6.56 6.16
CA PHE A 286 -7.49 -6.15 7.51
C PHE A 286 -7.53 -7.33 8.48
N LYS A 287 -8.57 -8.18 8.38
CA LYS A 287 -8.71 -9.41 9.20
C LYS A 287 -7.67 -10.48 8.83
N GLU A 288 -7.22 -10.52 7.58
CA GLU A 288 -6.12 -11.40 7.17
C GLU A 288 -4.79 -10.95 7.79
N CYS A 289 -4.55 -9.63 7.82
CA CYS A 289 -3.27 -9.08 8.26
C CYS A 289 -3.15 -8.97 9.78
N PHE A 290 -4.24 -8.62 10.47
CA PHE A 290 -4.25 -8.32 11.90
C PHE A 290 -5.49 -8.89 12.57
N ASN A 291 -5.35 -9.31 13.84
CA ASN A 291 -6.46 -9.80 14.65
C ASN A 291 -6.93 -8.75 15.68
N ASP A 292 -7.96 -9.09 16.47
CA ASP A 292 -8.58 -8.18 17.45
C ASP A 292 -7.69 -7.80 18.65
N ASN A 293 -6.53 -8.46 18.82
CA ASN A 293 -5.53 -8.07 19.81
C ASN A 293 -4.55 -7.00 19.27
N GLU A 294 -4.55 -6.74 17.97
CA GLU A 294 -3.62 -5.86 17.28
C GLU A 294 -4.31 -4.61 16.74
N ILE A 295 -5.54 -4.76 16.23
CA ILE A 295 -6.37 -3.65 15.73
C ILE A 295 -7.80 -3.79 16.25
N VAL A 296 -8.55 -2.69 16.19
CA VAL A 296 -10.00 -2.71 16.44
C VAL A 296 -10.73 -2.61 15.12
N THR A 297 -11.65 -3.54 14.83
CA THR A 297 -12.44 -3.52 13.62
C THR A 297 -13.88 -3.06 13.85
N PHE A 298 -14.50 -2.45 12.84
CA PHE A 298 -15.88 -2.01 12.86
C PHE A 298 -16.60 -2.31 11.53
N PRO A 299 -17.90 -2.65 11.55
CA PRO A 299 -18.67 -2.90 10.34
C PRO A 299 -18.91 -1.59 9.57
N LEU A 300 -18.77 -1.65 8.25
CA LEU A 300 -19.08 -0.53 7.36
C LEU A 300 -20.56 -0.09 7.49
N ALA A 301 -20.83 1.17 7.23
CA ALA A 301 -22.14 1.80 7.27
C ALA A 301 -22.77 2.05 8.67
N HIS A 302 -22.05 1.83 9.76
CA HIS A 302 -22.54 2.04 11.13
C HIS A 302 -21.67 3.06 11.88
N PRO A 303 -21.93 4.37 11.76
CA PRO A 303 -21.14 5.42 12.43
C PRO A 303 -21.16 5.30 13.97
N GLU A 304 -22.25 4.82 14.54
CA GLU A 304 -22.37 4.59 16.01
C GLU A 304 -21.39 3.49 16.47
N GLN A 305 -21.26 2.44 15.67
CA GLN A 305 -20.31 1.37 15.98
C GLN A 305 -18.87 1.85 15.81
N LEU A 306 -18.58 2.64 14.78
CA LEU A 306 -17.26 3.26 14.64
C LEU A 306 -16.94 4.15 15.84
N ALA A 307 -17.89 4.96 16.33
CA ALA A 307 -17.69 5.78 17.52
C ALA A 307 -17.39 4.93 18.77
N CYS A 308 -18.15 3.85 19.01
CA CYS A 308 -17.88 2.91 20.09
C CYS A 308 -16.48 2.27 19.98
N LYS A 309 -16.09 1.87 18.77
CA LYS A 309 -14.80 1.22 18.50
C LYS A 309 -13.60 2.19 18.63
N ILE A 310 -13.79 3.46 18.36
CA ILE A 310 -12.80 4.52 18.63
C ILE A 310 -12.57 4.64 20.14
N VAL A 311 -13.64 4.69 20.95
CA VAL A 311 -13.54 4.77 22.43
C VAL A 311 -12.91 3.48 22.98
N GLU A 312 -13.29 2.30 22.46
CA GLU A 312 -12.67 1.02 22.83
C GLU A 312 -11.16 1.04 22.55
N ALA A 313 -10.74 1.41 21.34
CA ALA A 313 -9.33 1.47 20.96
C ALA A 313 -8.53 2.43 21.85
N GLN A 314 -9.14 3.57 22.24
CA GLN A 314 -8.49 4.52 23.11
C GLN A 314 -8.13 3.92 24.48
N SER A 315 -9.02 3.11 25.07
CA SER A 315 -8.82 2.51 26.40
C SER A 315 -7.84 1.34 26.39
N ARG A 316 -7.54 0.76 25.23
CA ARG A 316 -6.72 -0.44 25.07
C ARG A 316 -5.27 -0.08 24.76
N GLU A 317 -4.44 0.13 25.78
CA GLU A 317 -3.02 0.50 25.63
C GLU A 317 -2.18 -0.66 25.03
N GLU A 318 -2.55 -1.90 25.30
CA GLU A 318 -1.88 -3.09 24.78
C GLU A 318 -1.82 -3.14 23.25
N LEU A 319 -2.79 -2.52 22.55
CA LEU A 319 -2.81 -2.47 21.08
C LEU A 319 -1.52 -1.88 20.49
N LYS A 320 -0.90 -0.91 21.18
CA LYS A 320 0.35 -0.28 20.71
C LYS A 320 1.50 -1.28 20.61
N THR A 321 1.63 -2.11 21.62
CA THR A 321 2.68 -3.13 21.67
C THR A 321 2.36 -4.26 20.70
N ASN A 322 1.16 -4.79 20.74
CA ASN A 322 0.75 -5.95 19.96
C ASN A 322 0.85 -5.68 18.44
N ILE A 323 0.37 -4.53 17.97
CA ILE A 323 0.43 -4.18 16.55
C ILE A 323 1.87 -4.00 16.07
N LYS A 324 2.75 -3.44 16.92
CA LYS A 324 4.17 -3.24 16.62
C LYS A 324 4.93 -4.57 16.59
N GLU A 325 4.66 -5.45 17.52
CA GLU A 325 5.21 -6.81 17.55
C GLU A 325 4.78 -7.56 16.28
N LYS A 326 3.49 -7.52 15.94
CA LYS A 326 2.99 -8.12 14.70
C LYS A 326 3.68 -7.59 13.45
N PHE A 327 3.92 -6.26 13.37
CA PHE A 327 4.69 -5.69 12.27
C PHE A 327 6.10 -6.24 12.21
N ASN A 328 6.82 -6.27 13.33
CA ASN A 328 8.18 -6.76 13.39
C ASN A 328 8.31 -8.23 12.98
N ASP A 329 7.37 -9.06 13.43
CA ASP A 329 7.40 -10.51 13.19
C ASP A 329 6.98 -10.88 11.76
N SER A 330 5.97 -10.20 11.21
CA SER A 330 5.33 -10.64 9.96
C SER A 330 5.46 -9.67 8.78
N TYR A 331 5.74 -8.40 9.04
CA TYR A 331 5.74 -7.34 8.02
C TYR A 331 7.01 -6.51 8.01
N SER A 332 8.03 -6.90 8.76
CA SER A 332 9.32 -6.20 8.76
C SER A 332 9.97 -6.24 7.38
N PRO A 333 10.84 -5.26 7.06
CA PRO A 333 11.62 -5.27 5.83
C PRO A 333 12.42 -6.56 5.63
N GLN A 334 12.89 -7.19 6.72
CA GLN A 334 13.62 -8.45 6.68
C GLN A 334 12.68 -9.61 6.26
N ALA A 335 11.51 -9.75 6.88
CA ALA A 335 10.55 -10.79 6.52
C ALA A 335 10.13 -10.68 5.04
N PHE A 336 9.92 -9.45 4.57
CA PHE A 336 9.61 -9.17 3.17
C PHE A 336 10.73 -9.59 2.20
N TYR A 337 11.98 -9.34 2.57
CA TYR A 337 13.15 -9.81 1.82
C TYR A 337 13.20 -11.34 1.79
N ASP A 338 13.04 -11.99 2.95
CA ASP A 338 13.15 -13.45 3.08
C ASP A 338 12.09 -14.15 2.21
N ASP A 339 10.86 -13.63 2.17
CA ASP A 339 9.80 -14.15 1.32
C ASP A 339 10.13 -14.04 -0.17
N TYR A 340 10.60 -12.86 -0.63
CA TYR A 340 10.94 -12.67 -2.04
C TYR A 340 12.17 -13.45 -2.46
N ILE A 341 13.21 -13.51 -1.63
CA ILE A 341 14.43 -14.25 -1.98
C ILE A 341 14.17 -15.76 -2.04
N ALA A 342 13.26 -16.27 -1.20
CA ALA A 342 12.81 -17.66 -1.30
C ALA A 342 12.15 -17.95 -2.66
N ILE A 343 11.23 -17.08 -3.10
CA ILE A 343 10.57 -17.20 -4.42
C ILE A 343 11.60 -17.15 -5.55
N TYR A 344 12.54 -16.20 -5.52
CA TYR A 344 13.57 -16.07 -6.56
C TYR A 344 14.50 -17.29 -6.60
N SER A 345 14.92 -17.75 -5.43
CA SER A 345 15.81 -18.90 -5.30
C SER A 345 15.15 -20.19 -5.82
N ASP A 346 13.86 -20.37 -5.57
CA ASP A 346 13.14 -21.56 -6.06
C ASP A 346 12.95 -21.51 -7.58
N LEU A 347 12.65 -20.34 -8.14
CA LEU A 347 12.56 -20.17 -9.59
C LEU A 347 13.89 -20.45 -10.33
N LEU A 348 15.02 -20.08 -9.72
CA LEU A 348 16.34 -20.28 -10.34
C LEU A 348 16.81 -21.74 -10.29
N LYS A 349 16.19 -22.59 -9.48
CA LYS A 349 16.43 -24.04 -9.45
C LYS A 349 15.65 -24.79 -10.54
N GLU A 350 14.57 -24.22 -11.07
CA GLU A 350 13.75 -24.76 -12.15
C GLU A 350 14.40 -24.52 -13.54
#